data_c1b81f500f9a0523aa10b058ce1a7236
#
_entry.id   c1b81f500f9a0523aa10b058ce1a7236
#
_cell.length_a   1.000
_cell.length_b   1.000
_cell.length_c   1.000
_cell.angle_alpha   90.00
_cell.angle_beta   90.00
_cell.angle_gamma   90.00
#
_symmetry.space_group_name_H-M   'P 1'
#
loop_
_entity.id
_entity.type
_entity.pdbx_description
1 polymer ?
#
loop_
_entity_poly.entity_id
_entity_poly.type
_entity_poly.pdbx_seq_one_letter_code
_entity_poly.pdbx_strand_id
1 'polypeptide(L)'
;MTINLKQLSKLLKLSPTTVSRALADYPDVSAKTRARVKQMAIQHGYQPNPVARRLQKGKTETIGIVITPEQNYFSDTFFIDLLSGISNQITRAGYELILGVASDEEHEMQSMRRMVEGKRVDGMILTLIREQDPRVGYLLDRDFPFVLYGRTREKRPYAFVDMDGKQAFEKACTYLAGLGHRRIALLNGEPGFMFPVGCREGYESGLFLSGLELDPDLIREWKHKDPSQSSYRWTLELFKNENPPTAILFQTEAVNGIFKGLDELDLQPGKDVALIG
;
A
#
# COMPACT_ATOMS: atom_id res chain seq x y z
N MET A 1 -30.27 4.02 -30.94
CA MET A 1 -30.56 4.90 -29.78
C MET A 1 -30.75 4.02 -28.56
N THR A 2 -29.93 4.20 -27.55
CA THR A 2 -30.08 3.51 -26.25
C THR A 2 -31.27 4.09 -25.50
N ILE A 3 -32.21 3.25 -25.09
CA ILE A 3 -33.39 3.70 -24.35
C ILE A 3 -33.03 3.94 -22.87
N ASN A 4 -33.77 4.81 -22.19
CA ASN A 4 -33.63 5.04 -20.76
C ASN A 4 -34.65 4.20 -19.95
N LEU A 5 -34.49 4.16 -18.60
CA LEU A 5 -35.36 3.40 -17.68
C LEU A 5 -36.86 3.74 -17.90
N LYS A 6 -37.20 5.01 -18.09
CA LYS A 6 -38.55 5.49 -18.27
C LYS A 6 -39.19 4.96 -19.58
N GLN A 7 -38.39 4.90 -20.65
CA GLN A 7 -38.80 4.34 -21.94
C GLN A 7 -38.98 2.81 -21.85
N LEU A 8 -38.02 2.11 -21.20
CA LEU A 8 -38.13 0.66 -20.97
C LEU A 8 -39.40 0.32 -20.14
N SER A 9 -39.69 1.11 -19.12
CA SER A 9 -40.87 0.95 -18.28
C SER A 9 -42.17 1.10 -19.08
N LYS A 10 -42.22 2.09 -19.99
CA LYS A 10 -43.38 2.28 -20.89
C LYS A 10 -43.57 1.10 -21.83
N LEU A 11 -42.51 0.57 -22.44
CA LEU A 11 -42.56 -0.61 -23.32
C LEU A 11 -43.04 -1.85 -22.57
N LEU A 12 -42.62 -2.02 -21.34
CA LEU A 12 -43.03 -3.15 -20.49
C LEU A 12 -44.41 -2.98 -19.84
N LYS A 13 -44.98 -1.78 -19.87
CA LYS A 13 -46.21 -1.39 -19.11
C LYS A 13 -46.05 -1.66 -17.61
N LEU A 14 -44.87 -1.38 -17.06
CA LEU A 14 -44.52 -1.52 -15.65
C LEU A 14 -44.08 -0.19 -15.08
N SER A 15 -44.11 -0.02 -13.74
CA SER A 15 -43.54 1.16 -13.12
C SER A 15 -42.03 1.16 -13.22
N PRO A 16 -41.37 2.35 -13.27
CA PRO A 16 -39.89 2.44 -13.25
C PRO A 16 -39.27 1.72 -12.06
N THR A 17 -39.93 1.78 -10.91
CA THR A 17 -39.53 1.06 -9.69
C THR A 17 -39.54 -0.47 -9.89
N THR A 18 -40.60 -1.01 -10.47
CA THR A 18 -40.72 -2.44 -10.75
C THR A 18 -39.64 -2.90 -11.74
N VAL A 19 -39.39 -2.12 -12.79
CA VAL A 19 -38.33 -2.41 -13.77
C VAL A 19 -36.97 -2.37 -13.14
N SER A 20 -36.68 -1.36 -12.32
CA SER A 20 -35.39 -1.24 -11.59
C SER A 20 -35.16 -2.42 -10.64
N ARG A 21 -36.19 -2.81 -9.87
CA ARG A 21 -36.13 -3.96 -8.94
C ARG A 21 -35.96 -5.29 -9.68
N ALA A 22 -36.65 -5.45 -10.82
CA ALA A 22 -36.53 -6.64 -11.67
C ALA A 22 -35.09 -6.80 -12.24
N LEU A 23 -34.48 -5.70 -12.67
CA LEU A 23 -33.10 -5.68 -13.17
C LEU A 23 -32.07 -5.95 -12.08
N ALA A 24 -32.37 -5.60 -10.84
CA ALA A 24 -31.51 -5.80 -9.66
C ALA A 24 -31.81 -7.12 -8.91
N ASP A 25 -32.60 -8.04 -9.51
CA ASP A 25 -32.94 -9.36 -8.98
C ASP A 25 -33.63 -9.37 -7.61
N TYR A 26 -34.36 -8.32 -7.26
CA TYR A 26 -35.10 -8.27 -6.00
C TYR A 26 -36.10 -9.41 -5.87
N PRO A 27 -36.20 -10.08 -4.71
CA PRO A 27 -37.02 -11.27 -4.52
C PRO A 27 -38.53 -11.01 -4.56
N ASP A 28 -38.94 -9.78 -4.32
CA ASP A 28 -40.37 -9.35 -4.37
C ASP A 28 -40.90 -9.18 -5.80
N VAL A 29 -40.05 -9.31 -6.83
CA VAL A 29 -40.45 -9.33 -8.24
C VAL A 29 -40.46 -10.79 -8.72
N SER A 30 -41.59 -11.26 -9.31
CA SER A 30 -41.68 -12.62 -9.78
C SER A 30 -40.57 -12.99 -10.79
N ALA A 31 -40.13 -14.25 -10.79
CA ALA A 31 -39.12 -14.74 -11.73
C ALA A 31 -39.51 -14.50 -13.20
N LYS A 32 -40.79 -14.65 -13.53
CA LYS A 32 -41.34 -14.39 -14.87
C LYS A 32 -41.17 -12.90 -15.27
N THR A 33 -41.47 -12.00 -14.34
CA THR A 33 -41.30 -10.55 -14.59
C THR A 33 -39.85 -10.18 -14.72
N ARG A 34 -38.94 -10.70 -13.87
CA ARG A 34 -37.51 -10.47 -13.97
C ARG A 34 -36.95 -10.91 -15.32
N ALA A 35 -37.29 -12.13 -15.76
CA ALA A 35 -36.84 -12.65 -17.05
C ALA A 35 -37.32 -11.77 -18.21
N ARG A 36 -38.60 -11.37 -18.22
CA ARG A 36 -39.16 -10.49 -19.25
C ARG A 36 -38.49 -9.13 -19.30
N VAL A 37 -38.22 -8.54 -18.14
CA VAL A 37 -37.53 -7.23 -18.05
C VAL A 37 -36.10 -7.31 -18.55
N LYS A 38 -35.32 -8.32 -18.14
CA LYS A 38 -33.97 -8.56 -18.60
C LYS A 38 -33.89 -8.77 -20.11
N GLN A 39 -34.79 -9.59 -20.66
CA GLN A 39 -34.84 -9.83 -22.10
C GLN A 39 -35.11 -8.55 -22.88
N MET A 40 -36.08 -7.74 -22.45
CA MET A 40 -36.39 -6.47 -23.09
C MET A 40 -35.25 -5.46 -22.98
N ALA A 41 -34.57 -5.44 -21.83
CA ALA A 41 -33.37 -4.57 -21.64
C ALA A 41 -32.27 -4.93 -22.64
N ILE A 42 -31.98 -6.22 -22.84
CA ILE A 42 -30.96 -6.68 -23.81
C ILE A 42 -31.41 -6.32 -25.24
N GLN A 43 -32.67 -6.60 -25.61
CA GLN A 43 -33.19 -6.32 -26.96
C GLN A 43 -33.09 -4.82 -27.36
N HIS A 44 -33.26 -3.94 -26.35
CA HIS A 44 -33.19 -2.47 -26.60
C HIS A 44 -31.89 -1.81 -26.20
N GLY A 45 -30.83 -2.59 -25.89
CA GLY A 45 -29.53 -2.09 -25.50
C GLY A 45 -29.56 -1.22 -24.23
N TYR A 46 -30.55 -1.47 -23.35
CA TYR A 46 -30.64 -0.74 -22.09
C TYR A 46 -29.59 -1.28 -21.09
N GLN A 47 -28.77 -0.40 -20.60
CA GLN A 47 -27.89 -0.69 -19.46
C GLN A 47 -28.33 0.18 -18.27
N PRO A 48 -28.53 -0.44 -17.08
CA PRO A 48 -28.78 0.33 -15.87
C PRO A 48 -27.68 1.35 -15.65
N ASN A 49 -28.07 2.60 -15.36
CA ASN A 49 -27.09 3.64 -15.04
C ASN A 49 -26.38 3.29 -13.70
N PRO A 50 -25.05 3.03 -13.70
CA PRO A 50 -24.34 2.66 -12.49
C PRO A 50 -24.44 3.73 -11.39
N VAL A 51 -24.44 5.01 -11.77
CA VAL A 51 -24.55 6.14 -10.84
C VAL A 51 -25.92 6.14 -10.14
N ALA A 52 -27.00 5.91 -10.89
CA ALA A 52 -28.35 5.84 -10.31
C ALA A 52 -28.50 4.63 -9.38
N ARG A 53 -27.87 3.49 -9.73
CA ARG A 53 -27.86 2.27 -8.91
C ARG A 53 -27.08 2.49 -7.61
N ARG A 54 -25.89 3.08 -7.70
CA ARG A 54 -25.03 3.44 -6.56
C ARG A 54 -25.78 4.39 -5.61
N LEU A 55 -26.41 5.43 -6.16
CA LEU A 55 -27.20 6.38 -5.38
C LEU A 55 -28.36 5.70 -4.62
N GLN A 56 -29.05 4.75 -5.26
CA GLN A 56 -30.16 4.01 -4.65
C GLN A 56 -29.69 3.05 -3.55
N LYS A 57 -28.51 2.44 -3.70
CA LYS A 57 -27.91 1.54 -2.70
C LYS A 57 -27.21 2.30 -1.56
N GLY A 58 -26.92 3.59 -1.71
CA GLY A 58 -26.10 4.36 -0.77
C GLY A 58 -24.65 3.91 -0.72
N LYS A 59 -24.19 3.13 -1.72
CA LYS A 59 -22.81 2.62 -1.85
C LYS A 59 -22.26 2.95 -3.22
N THR A 60 -20.97 3.24 -3.26
CA THR A 60 -20.25 3.54 -4.52
C THR A 60 -19.68 2.29 -5.18
N GLU A 61 -19.58 1.19 -4.44
CA GLU A 61 -18.92 -0.05 -4.84
C GLU A 61 -17.45 0.25 -5.29
N THR A 62 -16.77 1.15 -4.56
CA THR A 62 -15.45 1.65 -4.91
C THR A 62 -14.58 1.76 -3.66
N ILE A 63 -13.32 1.35 -3.77
CA ILE A 63 -12.27 1.51 -2.75
C ILE A 63 -11.22 2.49 -3.27
N GLY A 64 -10.73 3.37 -2.40
CA GLY A 64 -9.73 4.37 -2.72
C GLY A 64 -8.34 4.04 -2.19
N ILE A 65 -7.32 4.36 -2.97
CA ILE A 65 -5.93 4.48 -2.54
C ILE A 65 -5.43 5.83 -3.02
N VAL A 66 -4.67 6.55 -2.19
CA VAL A 66 -3.96 7.77 -2.61
C VAL A 66 -2.47 7.53 -2.39
N ILE A 67 -1.67 7.87 -3.38
CA ILE A 67 -0.21 7.74 -3.37
C ILE A 67 0.46 9.06 -3.73
N THR A 68 1.70 9.25 -3.29
CA THR A 68 2.56 10.38 -3.68
C THR A 68 3.67 9.89 -4.60
N PRO A 69 3.88 10.47 -5.80
CA PRO A 69 4.86 9.99 -6.78
C PRO A 69 6.31 10.08 -6.31
N GLU A 70 6.60 10.90 -5.30
CA GLU A 70 7.95 11.07 -4.76
C GLU A 70 8.60 9.78 -4.28
N GLN A 71 7.81 8.71 -4.15
CA GLN A 71 8.22 7.44 -3.54
C GLN A 71 8.46 6.32 -4.55
N ASN A 72 8.70 6.64 -5.81
CA ASN A 72 9.04 5.67 -6.86
C ASN A 72 8.13 4.43 -6.97
N TYR A 73 6.87 4.53 -6.53
CA TYR A 73 5.90 3.42 -6.54
C TYR A 73 5.83 2.65 -7.86
N PHE A 74 5.97 3.35 -8.99
CA PHE A 74 5.84 2.73 -10.30
C PHE A 74 7.10 1.98 -10.74
N SER A 75 8.22 2.17 -10.06
CA SER A 75 9.47 1.40 -10.24
C SER A 75 9.66 0.33 -9.15
N ASP A 76 8.83 0.33 -8.12
CA ASP A 76 8.82 -0.66 -7.06
C ASP A 76 7.95 -1.86 -7.45
N THR A 77 8.59 -2.98 -7.75
CA THR A 77 7.90 -4.23 -8.11
C THR A 77 6.99 -4.73 -7.00
N PHE A 78 7.38 -4.54 -5.75
CA PHE A 78 6.56 -4.92 -4.61
C PHE A 78 5.24 -4.14 -4.57
N PHE A 79 5.27 -2.83 -4.80
CA PHE A 79 4.04 -2.03 -4.83
C PHE A 79 3.12 -2.43 -5.98
N ILE A 80 3.67 -2.76 -7.15
CA ILE A 80 2.89 -3.23 -8.30
C ILE A 80 2.23 -4.58 -7.99
N ASP A 81 2.93 -5.50 -7.34
CA ASP A 81 2.39 -6.79 -6.93
C ASP A 81 1.28 -6.63 -5.87
N LEU A 82 1.49 -5.75 -4.87
CA LEU A 82 0.49 -5.40 -3.87
C LEU A 82 -0.77 -4.84 -4.54
N LEU A 83 -0.61 -3.87 -5.43
CA LEU A 83 -1.72 -3.25 -6.17
C LEU A 83 -2.49 -4.27 -7.02
N SER A 84 -1.77 -5.18 -7.67
CA SER A 84 -2.35 -6.27 -8.46
C SER A 84 -3.17 -7.21 -7.57
N GLY A 85 -2.63 -7.60 -6.42
CA GLY A 85 -3.31 -8.43 -5.42
C GLY A 85 -4.59 -7.78 -4.91
N ILE A 86 -4.52 -6.50 -4.53
CA ILE A 86 -5.66 -5.69 -4.08
C ILE A 86 -6.71 -5.62 -5.20
N SER A 87 -6.32 -5.23 -6.41
CA SER A 87 -7.23 -5.08 -7.55
C SER A 87 -7.98 -6.37 -7.86
N ASN A 88 -7.29 -7.51 -7.87
CA ASN A 88 -7.88 -8.82 -8.09
C ASN A 88 -8.96 -9.16 -7.04
N GLN A 89 -8.72 -8.91 -5.77
CA GLN A 89 -9.68 -9.22 -4.70
C GLN A 89 -10.87 -8.24 -4.72
N ILE A 90 -10.61 -6.96 -4.91
CA ILE A 90 -11.65 -5.92 -5.00
C ILE A 90 -12.60 -6.21 -6.17
N THR A 91 -12.05 -6.54 -7.36
CA THR A 91 -12.85 -6.87 -8.55
C THR A 91 -13.70 -8.12 -8.34
N ARG A 92 -13.17 -9.17 -7.70
CA ARG A 92 -13.93 -10.37 -7.34
C ARG A 92 -15.09 -10.07 -6.38
N ALA A 93 -14.91 -9.10 -5.50
CA ALA A 93 -15.94 -8.62 -4.58
C ALA A 93 -16.95 -7.67 -5.24
N GLY A 94 -16.81 -7.35 -6.53
CA GLY A 94 -17.69 -6.43 -7.26
C GLY A 94 -17.41 -4.96 -6.99
N TYR A 95 -16.22 -4.63 -6.50
CA TYR A 95 -15.75 -3.26 -6.27
C TYR A 95 -14.79 -2.80 -7.37
N GLU A 96 -14.71 -1.49 -7.57
CA GLU A 96 -13.71 -0.82 -8.39
C GLU A 96 -12.62 -0.22 -7.50
N LEU A 97 -11.40 -0.10 -8.00
CA LEU A 97 -10.29 0.59 -7.34
C LEU A 97 -10.10 1.97 -7.96
N ILE A 98 -10.10 3.02 -7.13
CA ILE A 98 -9.68 4.37 -7.54
C ILE A 98 -8.30 4.64 -6.95
N LEU A 99 -7.34 4.87 -7.84
CA LEU A 99 -6.01 5.33 -7.47
C LEU A 99 -5.94 6.86 -7.65
N GLY A 100 -5.74 7.57 -6.54
CA GLY A 100 -5.42 8.99 -6.52
C GLY A 100 -3.91 9.18 -6.49
N VAL A 101 -3.40 10.12 -7.29
CA VAL A 101 -1.99 10.51 -7.27
C VAL A 101 -1.90 11.94 -6.77
N ALA A 102 -1.09 12.17 -5.75
CA ALA A 102 -0.91 13.48 -5.12
C ALA A 102 0.56 13.91 -5.27
N SER A 103 0.81 15.21 -5.37
CA SER A 103 2.17 15.76 -5.54
C SER A 103 3.01 15.70 -4.26
N ASP A 104 2.35 15.74 -3.10
CA ASP A 104 2.96 15.79 -1.77
C ASP A 104 1.94 15.34 -0.70
N GLU A 105 2.34 15.35 0.56
CA GLU A 105 1.50 14.93 1.70
C GLU A 105 0.24 15.79 1.88
N GLU A 106 0.32 17.09 1.62
CA GLU A 106 -0.84 17.98 1.75
C GLU A 106 -1.87 17.65 0.68
N HIS A 107 -1.44 17.48 -0.56
CA HIS A 107 -2.31 17.08 -1.67
C HIS A 107 -2.83 15.64 -1.51
N GLU A 108 -2.06 14.75 -0.89
CA GLU A 108 -2.51 13.41 -0.51
C GLU A 108 -3.71 13.48 0.43
N MET A 109 -3.60 14.25 1.51
CA MET A 109 -4.68 14.46 2.46
C MET A 109 -5.90 15.13 1.81
N GLN A 110 -5.68 16.14 0.95
CA GLN A 110 -6.77 16.79 0.22
C GLN A 110 -7.47 15.82 -0.76
N SER A 111 -6.71 14.99 -1.47
CA SER A 111 -7.25 13.98 -2.37
C SER A 111 -8.09 12.95 -1.62
N MET A 112 -7.60 12.46 -0.50
CA MET A 112 -8.33 11.55 0.38
C MET A 112 -9.64 12.19 0.89
N ARG A 113 -9.59 13.43 1.39
CA ARG A 113 -10.79 14.16 1.81
C ARG A 113 -11.83 14.28 0.69
N ARG A 114 -11.40 14.65 -0.53
CA ARG A 114 -12.30 14.72 -1.69
C ARG A 114 -12.96 13.38 -2.02
N MET A 115 -12.27 12.25 -1.81
CA MET A 115 -12.84 10.93 -2.03
C MET A 115 -13.89 10.59 -0.95
N VAL A 116 -13.56 10.84 0.31
CA VAL A 116 -14.41 10.52 1.46
C VAL A 116 -15.62 11.44 1.54
N GLU A 117 -15.43 12.76 1.59
CA GLU A 117 -16.48 13.76 1.71
C GLU A 117 -17.36 13.83 0.47
N GLY A 118 -16.76 13.63 -0.71
CA GLY A 118 -17.46 13.54 -1.97
C GLY A 118 -18.23 12.23 -2.19
N LYS A 119 -18.20 11.32 -1.20
CA LYS A 119 -18.83 9.98 -1.30
C LYS A 119 -18.46 9.26 -2.59
N ARG A 120 -17.17 9.30 -2.94
CA ARG A 120 -16.64 8.65 -4.16
C ARG A 120 -16.17 7.24 -3.92
N VAL A 121 -15.93 6.89 -2.65
CA VAL A 121 -15.43 5.58 -2.21
C VAL A 121 -16.20 5.12 -0.97
N ASP A 122 -16.31 3.82 -0.77
CA ASP A 122 -16.94 3.19 0.39
C ASP A 122 -15.90 2.81 1.46
N GLY A 123 -14.61 2.84 1.12
CA GLY A 123 -13.51 2.56 2.01
C GLY A 123 -12.18 3.00 1.41
N MET A 124 -11.15 3.05 2.26
CA MET A 124 -9.79 3.44 1.88
C MET A 124 -8.79 2.35 2.25
N ILE A 125 -7.78 2.18 1.41
CA ILE A 125 -6.56 1.44 1.74
C ILE A 125 -5.44 2.46 1.86
N LEU A 126 -4.71 2.45 2.97
CA LEU A 126 -3.56 3.31 3.19
C LEU A 126 -2.28 2.48 3.16
N THR A 127 -1.30 2.99 2.44
CA THR A 127 0.06 2.43 2.34
C THR A 127 1.07 3.46 2.84
N LEU A 128 2.32 3.07 3.03
CA LEU A 128 3.39 3.94 3.53
C LEU A 128 2.94 4.71 4.78
N ILE A 129 2.75 3.95 5.83
CA ILE A 129 2.17 4.45 7.08
C ILE A 129 3.23 5.18 7.87
N ARG A 130 2.90 6.41 8.27
CA ARG A 130 3.74 7.24 9.15
C ARG A 130 3.58 6.82 10.61
N GLU A 131 4.59 7.07 11.41
CA GLU A 131 4.57 6.83 12.85
C GLU A 131 3.37 7.52 13.51
N GLN A 132 3.16 8.80 13.19
CA GLN A 132 1.96 9.58 13.51
C GLN A 132 1.27 9.94 12.21
N ASP A 133 0.27 9.16 11.81
CA ASP A 133 -0.36 9.31 10.52
C ASP A 133 -1.66 10.10 10.60
N PRO A 134 -1.71 11.35 10.10
CA PRO A 134 -2.90 12.19 10.18
C PRO A 134 -4.08 11.64 9.37
N ARG A 135 -3.82 10.79 8.36
CA ARG A 135 -4.86 10.14 7.55
C ARG A 135 -5.68 9.18 8.40
N VAL A 136 -5.00 8.45 9.29
CA VAL A 136 -5.65 7.48 10.20
C VAL A 136 -6.57 8.21 11.19
N GLY A 137 -6.07 9.27 11.84
CA GLY A 137 -6.89 10.09 12.73
C GLY A 137 -8.14 10.64 12.04
N TYR A 138 -7.97 11.19 10.84
CA TYR A 138 -9.06 11.73 10.04
C TYR A 138 -10.16 10.70 9.73
N LEU A 139 -9.79 9.47 9.35
CA LEU A 139 -10.74 8.40 9.02
C LEU A 139 -11.44 7.85 10.26
N LEU A 140 -10.70 7.67 11.37
CA LEU A 140 -11.26 7.25 12.67
C LEU A 140 -12.28 8.25 13.21
N ASP A 141 -11.99 9.56 13.13
CA ASP A 141 -12.89 10.61 13.60
C ASP A 141 -14.24 10.64 12.85
N ARG A 142 -14.29 10.01 11.68
CA ARG A 142 -15.50 9.93 10.81
C ARG A 142 -16.14 8.55 10.79
N ASP A 143 -15.60 7.61 11.55
CA ASP A 143 -16.03 6.21 11.50
C ASP A 143 -16.06 5.68 10.05
N PHE A 144 -15.08 6.13 9.24
CA PHE A 144 -15.00 5.78 7.83
C PHE A 144 -14.22 4.47 7.64
N PRO A 145 -14.72 3.50 6.85
CA PRO A 145 -14.06 2.22 6.66
C PRO A 145 -12.68 2.36 6.01
N PHE A 146 -11.65 1.79 6.63
CA PHE A 146 -10.31 1.74 6.04
C PHE A 146 -9.51 0.54 6.55
N VAL A 147 -8.44 0.22 5.85
CA VAL A 147 -7.42 -0.74 6.26
C VAL A 147 -6.04 -0.18 5.97
N LEU A 148 -5.09 -0.45 6.84
CA LEU A 148 -3.69 -0.10 6.66
C LEU A 148 -2.92 -1.29 6.09
N TYR A 149 -2.04 -1.04 5.14
CA TYR A 149 -0.89 -1.88 4.88
C TYR A 149 0.30 -1.27 5.64
N GLY A 150 0.55 -1.83 6.82
CA GLY A 150 1.42 -1.28 7.85
C GLY A 150 0.69 -0.95 9.14
N ARG A 151 1.39 -0.39 10.11
CA ARG A 151 0.86 0.07 11.41
C ARG A 151 1.26 1.52 11.67
N THR A 152 0.61 2.15 12.65
CA THR A 152 0.96 3.47 13.20
C THR A 152 0.93 3.40 14.74
N ARG A 153 1.39 4.43 15.42
CA ARG A 153 1.30 4.53 16.90
C ARG A 153 -0.08 4.97 17.41
N GLU A 154 -1.09 5.05 16.53
CA GLU A 154 -2.48 5.30 16.94
C GLU A 154 -2.95 4.18 17.89
N LYS A 155 -3.60 4.57 19.00
CA LYS A 155 -4.05 3.63 20.03
C LYS A 155 -5.49 3.14 19.84
N ARG A 156 -6.29 3.88 19.06
CA ARG A 156 -7.66 3.46 18.73
C ARG A 156 -7.63 2.24 17.82
N PRO A 157 -8.60 1.32 17.92
CA PRO A 157 -8.62 0.13 17.08
C PRO A 157 -8.84 0.47 15.61
N TYR A 158 -8.11 -0.18 14.72
CA TYR A 158 -8.24 -0.12 13.26
C TYR A 158 -7.83 -1.46 12.62
N ALA A 159 -8.28 -1.70 11.40
CA ALA A 159 -7.88 -2.88 10.64
C ALA A 159 -6.52 -2.66 9.95
N PHE A 160 -5.64 -3.66 10.01
CA PHE A 160 -4.34 -3.59 9.33
C PHE A 160 -3.85 -4.97 8.89
N VAL A 161 -2.98 -4.96 7.89
CA VAL A 161 -2.09 -6.07 7.50
C VAL A 161 -0.68 -5.50 7.49
N ASP A 162 0.28 -6.18 8.12
CA ASP A 162 1.63 -5.66 8.26
C ASP A 162 2.68 -6.77 8.23
N MET A 163 3.89 -6.40 7.84
CA MET A 163 5.09 -7.20 8.04
C MET A 163 5.81 -6.75 9.31
N ASP A 164 6.20 -7.69 10.14
CA ASP A 164 6.94 -7.38 11.37
C ASP A 164 8.42 -7.09 11.06
N GLY A 165 8.69 -5.88 10.56
CA GLY A 165 10.04 -5.40 10.24
C GLY A 165 10.96 -5.43 11.46
N LYS A 166 10.44 -5.15 12.66
CA LYS A 166 11.22 -5.21 13.91
C LYS A 166 11.73 -6.64 14.17
N GLN A 167 10.83 -7.62 14.17
CA GLN A 167 11.24 -9.00 14.39
C GLN A 167 12.15 -9.52 13.27
N ALA A 168 11.91 -9.13 12.02
CA ALA A 168 12.73 -9.54 10.91
C ALA A 168 14.17 -9.03 11.04
N PHE A 169 14.35 -7.74 11.33
CA PHE A 169 15.68 -7.13 11.47
C PHE A 169 16.39 -7.57 12.75
N GLU A 170 15.67 -7.79 13.85
CA GLU A 170 16.24 -8.39 15.07
C GLU A 170 16.82 -9.79 14.80
N LYS A 171 16.05 -10.65 14.14
CA LYS A 171 16.49 -12.00 13.77
C LYS A 171 17.67 -11.96 12.79
N ALA A 172 17.62 -11.11 11.79
CA ALA A 172 18.70 -10.97 10.80
C ALA A 172 19.99 -10.47 11.46
N CYS A 173 19.89 -9.48 12.34
CA CYS A 173 21.04 -8.96 13.09
C CYS A 173 21.65 -10.01 14.02
N THR A 174 20.83 -10.69 14.81
CA THR A 174 21.31 -11.77 15.71
C THR A 174 21.90 -12.94 14.91
N TYR A 175 21.36 -13.27 13.76
CA TYR A 175 21.91 -14.28 12.85
C TYR A 175 23.31 -13.91 12.36
N LEU A 176 23.50 -12.69 11.86
CA LEU A 176 24.81 -12.18 11.44
C LEU A 176 25.82 -12.17 12.61
N ALA A 177 25.40 -11.72 13.77
CA ALA A 177 26.23 -11.74 14.98
C ALA A 177 26.64 -13.16 15.37
N GLY A 178 25.73 -14.13 15.24
CA GLY A 178 25.97 -15.56 15.45
C GLY A 178 26.99 -16.16 14.49
N LEU A 179 27.07 -15.64 13.25
CA LEU A 179 28.11 -15.99 12.27
C LEU A 179 29.47 -15.34 12.55
N GLY A 180 29.58 -14.48 13.57
CA GLY A 180 30.82 -13.82 13.97
C GLY A 180 30.96 -12.38 13.49
N HIS A 181 29.99 -11.83 12.77
CA HIS A 181 30.01 -10.42 12.39
C HIS A 181 29.88 -9.53 13.64
N ARG A 182 30.72 -8.53 13.76
CA ARG A 182 30.74 -7.59 14.90
C ARG A 182 30.45 -6.15 14.48
N ARG A 183 30.76 -5.82 13.25
CA ARG A 183 30.43 -4.53 12.63
C ARG A 183 29.42 -4.78 11.51
N ILE A 184 28.15 -4.50 11.80
CA ILE A 184 27.01 -4.73 10.90
C ILE A 184 26.45 -3.36 10.55
N ALA A 185 26.47 -2.97 9.29
CA ALA A 185 25.87 -1.71 8.86
C ALA A 185 24.36 -1.87 8.64
N LEU A 186 23.60 -0.79 8.86
CA LEU A 186 22.19 -0.68 8.53
C LEU A 186 21.97 0.38 7.45
N LEU A 187 21.44 -0.02 6.31
CA LEU A 187 20.94 0.89 5.28
C LEU A 187 19.41 0.86 5.30
N ASN A 188 18.82 1.91 5.88
CA ASN A 188 17.41 1.95 6.27
C ASN A 188 16.65 3.01 5.48
N GLY A 189 15.33 2.84 5.42
CA GLY A 189 14.41 3.79 4.81
C GLY A 189 14.29 5.11 5.55
N GLU A 190 13.38 5.93 5.09
CA GLU A 190 13.19 7.27 5.65
C GLU A 190 12.65 7.23 7.08
N PRO A 191 13.25 8.01 8.00
CA PRO A 191 12.72 8.24 9.32
C PRO A 191 11.29 8.83 9.27
N GLY A 192 10.44 8.39 10.23
CA GLY A 192 9.05 8.85 10.32
C GLY A 192 8.02 7.91 9.68
N PHE A 193 8.45 6.99 8.81
CA PHE A 193 7.61 5.87 8.40
C PHE A 193 7.77 4.68 9.34
N MET A 194 6.67 3.99 9.64
CA MET A 194 6.67 2.93 10.66
C MET A 194 7.52 1.72 10.28
N PHE A 195 7.58 1.34 9.01
CA PHE A 195 8.39 0.19 8.61
C PHE A 195 9.89 0.44 8.83
N PRO A 196 10.50 1.55 8.36
CA PRO A 196 11.88 1.91 8.71
C PRO A 196 12.13 2.04 10.21
N VAL A 197 11.19 2.65 10.95
CA VAL A 197 11.30 2.74 12.44
C VAL A 197 11.37 1.35 13.05
N GLY A 198 10.49 0.42 12.63
CA GLY A 198 10.52 -0.96 13.09
C GLY A 198 11.82 -1.68 12.74
N CYS A 199 12.31 -1.54 11.51
CA CYS A 199 13.58 -2.12 11.07
C CYS A 199 14.75 -1.63 11.92
N ARG A 200 14.81 -0.34 12.21
CA ARG A 200 15.83 0.25 13.09
C ARG A 200 15.73 -0.28 14.52
N GLU A 201 14.53 -0.26 15.11
CA GLU A 201 14.31 -0.82 16.44
C GLU A 201 14.73 -2.31 16.52
N GLY A 202 14.46 -3.08 15.46
CA GLY A 202 14.88 -4.49 15.36
C GLY A 202 16.38 -4.65 15.26
N TYR A 203 17.04 -3.83 14.45
CA TYR A 203 18.50 -3.82 14.35
C TYR A 203 19.17 -3.49 15.70
N GLU A 204 18.72 -2.42 16.38
CA GLU A 204 19.23 -2.02 17.69
C GLU A 204 19.01 -3.12 18.75
N SER A 205 17.81 -3.74 18.74
CA SER A 205 17.49 -4.89 19.61
C SER A 205 18.41 -6.09 19.31
N GLY A 206 18.65 -6.40 18.04
CA GLY A 206 19.51 -7.51 17.64
C GLY A 206 20.97 -7.32 18.04
N LEU A 207 21.50 -6.08 17.95
CA LEU A 207 22.84 -5.75 18.46
C LEU A 207 22.90 -5.94 19.97
N PHE A 208 21.93 -5.40 20.71
CA PHE A 208 21.87 -5.52 22.17
C PHE A 208 21.83 -6.98 22.62
N LEU A 209 20.94 -7.80 22.04
CA LEU A 209 20.83 -9.23 22.33
C LEU A 209 22.10 -10.02 22.02
N SER A 210 22.91 -9.53 21.09
CA SER A 210 24.17 -10.13 20.66
C SER A 210 25.38 -9.60 21.44
N GLY A 211 25.19 -8.69 22.41
CA GLY A 211 26.25 -8.04 23.15
C GLY A 211 27.16 -7.14 22.31
N LEU A 212 26.59 -6.57 21.22
CA LEU A 212 27.30 -5.64 20.35
C LEU A 212 26.91 -4.20 20.66
N GLU A 213 27.88 -3.29 20.58
CA GLU A 213 27.62 -1.87 20.75
C GLU A 213 26.99 -1.26 19.48
N LEU A 214 26.09 -0.31 19.69
CA LEU A 214 25.52 0.49 18.62
C LEU A 214 26.56 1.52 18.15
N ASP A 215 26.96 1.43 16.88
CA ASP A 215 27.81 2.41 16.22
C ASP A 215 26.93 3.26 15.27
N PRO A 216 26.67 4.53 15.62
CA PRO A 216 25.84 5.41 14.76
C PRO A 216 26.44 5.62 13.37
N ASP A 217 27.76 5.49 13.20
CA ASP A 217 28.44 5.64 11.92
C ASP A 217 28.18 4.49 10.96
N LEU A 218 27.58 3.40 11.44
CA LEU A 218 27.14 2.27 10.62
C LEU A 218 25.68 2.37 10.17
N ILE A 219 24.93 3.40 10.59
CA ILE A 219 23.53 3.59 10.23
C ILE A 219 23.42 4.66 9.15
N ARG A 220 22.70 4.33 8.08
CA ARG A 220 22.38 5.26 6.99
C ARG A 220 20.90 5.19 6.71
N GLU A 221 20.26 6.34 6.64
CA GLU A 221 18.82 6.49 6.40
C GLU A 221 18.61 7.49 5.27
N TRP A 222 17.97 7.04 4.18
CA TRP A 222 17.73 7.93 3.04
C TRP A 222 16.49 8.81 3.24
N LYS A 223 16.51 9.94 2.57
CA LYS A 223 15.37 10.85 2.44
C LYS A 223 14.89 10.83 0.99
N HIS A 224 13.80 10.19 0.77
CA HIS A 224 12.91 10.20 -0.39
C HIS A 224 13.42 10.13 -1.84
N LYS A 225 14.60 10.47 -2.26
CA LYS A 225 14.76 10.75 -3.70
C LYS A 225 15.42 9.68 -4.54
N ASP A 226 16.34 8.93 -4.01
CA ASP A 226 17.01 7.85 -4.74
C ASP A 226 17.69 6.87 -3.78
N PRO A 227 16.96 5.84 -3.32
CA PRO A 227 17.54 4.80 -2.47
C PRO A 227 18.76 4.14 -3.10
N SER A 228 18.72 3.91 -4.41
CA SER A 228 19.82 3.25 -5.14
C SER A 228 21.06 4.11 -5.19
N GLN A 229 20.95 5.40 -5.51
CA GLN A 229 22.10 6.29 -5.52
C GLN A 229 22.62 6.57 -4.10
N SER A 230 21.73 6.70 -3.12
CA SER A 230 22.13 6.89 -1.73
C SER A 230 22.89 5.68 -1.20
N SER A 231 22.35 4.48 -1.39
CA SER A 231 22.99 3.25 -0.94
C SER A 231 24.32 2.97 -1.66
N TYR A 232 24.42 3.30 -2.95
CA TYR A 232 25.71 3.26 -3.67
C TYR A 232 26.78 4.13 -3.01
N ARG A 233 26.48 5.42 -2.76
CA ARG A 233 27.42 6.33 -2.08
C ARG A 233 27.79 5.83 -0.69
N TRP A 234 26.83 5.43 0.10
CA TRP A 234 27.06 4.93 1.46
C TRP A 234 27.88 3.64 1.49
N THR A 235 27.67 2.76 0.51
CA THR A 235 28.52 1.56 0.38
C THR A 235 29.97 1.97 0.15
N LEU A 236 30.26 2.90 -0.77
CA LEU A 236 31.61 3.41 -0.99
C LEU A 236 32.18 4.07 0.28
N GLU A 237 31.41 4.88 0.99
CA GLU A 237 31.81 5.56 2.21
C GLU A 237 32.14 4.58 3.35
N LEU A 238 31.24 3.60 3.57
CA LEU A 238 31.40 2.61 4.64
C LEU A 238 32.66 1.75 4.47
N PHE A 239 32.98 1.38 3.24
CA PHE A 239 34.14 0.52 2.95
C PHE A 239 35.45 1.27 2.70
N LYS A 240 35.42 2.59 2.63
CA LYS A 240 36.62 3.43 2.65
C LYS A 240 37.20 3.66 4.05
N ASN A 241 36.46 3.33 5.10
CA ASN A 241 36.91 3.49 6.47
C ASN A 241 38.06 2.49 6.81
N GLU A 242 38.93 2.82 7.75
CA GLU A 242 39.97 1.89 8.22
C GLU A 242 39.43 0.61 8.84
N ASN A 243 38.22 0.66 9.38
CA ASN A 243 37.51 -0.49 9.97
C ASN A 243 36.11 -0.63 9.36
N PRO A 244 35.98 -1.19 8.15
CA PRO A 244 34.69 -1.29 7.45
C PRO A 244 33.75 -2.30 8.12
N PRO A 245 32.42 -2.24 7.85
CA PRO A 245 31.51 -3.27 8.26
C PRO A 245 31.81 -4.58 7.51
N THR A 246 31.53 -5.71 8.16
CA THR A 246 31.64 -7.04 7.53
C THR A 246 30.29 -7.59 7.08
N ALA A 247 29.20 -6.91 7.42
CA ALA A 247 27.86 -7.23 7.00
C ALA A 247 27.02 -5.97 6.80
N ILE A 248 26.07 -6.02 5.91
CA ILE A 248 25.06 -4.97 5.69
C ILE A 248 23.68 -5.58 5.83
N LEU A 249 22.88 -4.98 6.70
CA LEU A 249 21.44 -5.18 6.80
C LEU A 249 20.76 -4.02 6.06
N PHE A 250 19.78 -4.30 5.19
CA PHE A 250 19.22 -3.24 4.35
C PHE A 250 17.76 -3.46 3.98
N GLN A 251 17.07 -2.40 3.64
CA GLN A 251 15.76 -2.48 2.96
C GLN A 251 15.95 -2.72 1.46
N THR A 252 15.04 -3.46 0.87
CA THR A 252 15.14 -3.97 -0.52
C THR A 252 15.45 -2.88 -1.55
N GLU A 253 14.98 -1.65 -1.34
CA GLU A 253 15.23 -0.52 -2.24
C GLU A 253 16.71 -0.14 -2.35
N ALA A 254 17.52 -0.50 -1.36
CA ALA A 254 18.97 -0.24 -1.35
C ALA A 254 19.76 -1.22 -2.22
N VAL A 255 19.20 -2.37 -2.57
CA VAL A 255 19.94 -3.50 -3.15
C VAL A 255 20.80 -3.13 -4.36
N ASN A 256 20.22 -2.43 -5.34
CA ASN A 256 20.93 -2.09 -6.58
C ASN A 256 22.15 -1.17 -6.31
N GLY A 257 22.01 -0.22 -5.40
CA GLY A 257 23.11 0.67 -5.04
C GLY A 257 24.21 -0.05 -4.27
N ILE A 258 23.84 -0.96 -3.36
CA ILE A 258 24.80 -1.78 -2.62
C ILE A 258 25.63 -2.61 -3.58
N PHE A 259 24.99 -3.38 -4.47
CA PHE A 259 25.70 -4.23 -5.43
C PHE A 259 26.62 -3.42 -6.34
N LYS A 260 26.16 -2.27 -6.86
CA LYS A 260 26.98 -1.37 -7.66
C LYS A 260 28.20 -0.83 -6.89
N GLY A 261 28.00 -0.47 -5.62
CA GLY A 261 29.08 0.03 -4.78
C GLY A 261 30.13 -1.04 -4.45
N LEU A 262 29.68 -2.28 -4.18
CA LEU A 262 30.57 -3.40 -3.92
C LEU A 262 31.35 -3.82 -5.17
N ASP A 263 30.72 -3.81 -6.33
CA ASP A 263 31.37 -4.08 -7.62
C ASP A 263 32.51 -3.08 -7.91
N GLU A 264 32.27 -1.78 -7.67
CA GLU A 264 33.31 -0.74 -7.83
C GLU A 264 34.50 -0.91 -6.86
N LEU A 265 34.24 -1.52 -5.70
CA LEU A 265 35.27 -1.79 -4.68
C LEU A 265 35.93 -3.17 -4.85
N ASP A 266 35.55 -3.93 -5.88
CA ASP A 266 36.00 -5.31 -6.11
C ASP A 266 35.71 -6.25 -4.93
N LEU A 267 34.59 -6.00 -4.21
CA LEU A 267 34.09 -6.79 -3.08
C LEU A 267 32.98 -7.74 -3.49
N GLN A 268 33.10 -9.01 -3.12
CA GLN A 268 32.14 -10.06 -3.49
C GLN A 268 31.12 -10.29 -2.36
N PRO A 269 29.81 -10.07 -2.63
CA PRO A 269 28.76 -10.45 -1.71
C PRO A 269 28.82 -11.92 -1.31
N GLY A 270 28.67 -12.20 0.00
CA GLY A 270 28.73 -13.57 0.55
C GLY A 270 30.14 -14.12 0.78
N LYS A 271 31.17 -13.42 0.29
CA LYS A 271 32.58 -13.78 0.52
C LYS A 271 33.30 -12.71 1.34
N ASP A 272 33.29 -11.47 0.87
CA ASP A 272 33.98 -10.35 1.51
C ASP A 272 33.03 -9.57 2.44
N VAL A 273 31.74 -9.55 2.13
CA VAL A 273 30.69 -8.89 2.91
C VAL A 273 29.41 -9.71 2.91
N ALA A 274 28.80 -9.92 4.09
CA ALA A 274 27.49 -10.55 4.21
C ALA A 274 26.39 -9.53 3.95
N LEU A 275 25.33 -9.94 3.23
CA LEU A 275 24.18 -9.11 2.89
C LEU A 275 22.89 -9.81 3.33
N ILE A 276 22.01 -9.07 4.05
CA ILE A 276 20.63 -9.49 4.34
C ILE A 276 19.69 -8.29 4.08
N GLY A 277 18.64 -8.50 3.25
CA GLY A 277 17.62 -7.50 2.96
C GLY A 277 16.23 -8.08 2.85
#